data_acdc9b4cfe866bbc4f12bd50fad24720
#
_entry.id   acdc9b4cfe866bbc4f12bd50fad24720
#
_cell.length_a   1.000
_cell.length_b   1.000
_cell.length_c   1.000
_cell.angle_alpha   90.00
_cell.angle_beta   90.00
_cell.angle_gamma   90.00
#
_symmetry.space_group_name_H-M   'P 1'
#
loop_
_entity.id
_entity.type
_entity.pdbx_description
1 polymer ?
#
loop_
_entity_poly.entity_id
_entity_poly.type
_entity_poly.pdbx_seq_one_letter_code
_entity_poly.pdbx_strand_id
1 'polypeptide(L)'
;MKLYLSTILSFLFLSSSLFGQSGKPKAIIIDTGSLGEISKTRIKILDKTLESKLDDYFAIVPKEIFEEAKEEAFQELEEDECTEDQCVMKIQEILQVENAFKMQLIMDGQDTQVSITWNNQEEKRVEEDYCEGCKTKELRKIVRGLVEKLVGGNN
;
A
#
# COMPACT_ATOMS: atom_id res chain seq x y z
N MET A 1 -68.38 -30.89 -5.31
CA MET A 1 -67.92 -29.58 -5.70
C MET A 1 -66.74 -29.25 -4.80
N LYS A 2 -65.54 -29.43 -5.25
CA LYS A 2 -64.32 -29.13 -4.47
C LYS A 2 -63.46 -28.23 -5.34
N LEU A 3 -63.29 -26.99 -4.88
CA LEU A 3 -62.38 -26.02 -5.47
C LEU A 3 -60.94 -26.40 -5.13
N TYR A 4 -60.19 -26.69 -6.14
CA TYR A 4 -58.71 -26.77 -6.00
C TYR A 4 -58.14 -25.38 -6.12
N LEU A 5 -57.72 -24.81 -4.98
CA LEU A 5 -56.94 -23.58 -4.95
C LEU A 5 -55.49 -23.97 -5.10
N SER A 6 -54.98 -23.89 -6.31
CA SER A 6 -53.59 -24.10 -6.64
C SER A 6 -52.79 -22.86 -6.23
N THR A 7 -52.13 -22.93 -5.10
CA THR A 7 -51.17 -21.95 -4.67
C THR A 7 -49.87 -22.11 -5.46
N ILE A 8 -49.70 -21.29 -6.48
CA ILE A 8 -48.44 -21.12 -7.18
C ILE A 8 -47.52 -20.31 -6.25
N LEU A 9 -46.67 -21.04 -5.54
CA LEU A 9 -45.60 -20.46 -4.74
C LEU A 9 -44.50 -20.01 -5.70
N SER A 10 -44.57 -18.74 -6.12
CA SER A 10 -43.50 -18.08 -6.87
C SER A 10 -42.25 -18.00 -6.01
N PHE A 11 -41.33 -18.88 -6.28
CA PHE A 11 -39.93 -18.76 -5.80
C PHE A 11 -39.28 -17.58 -6.52
N LEU A 12 -39.37 -16.42 -5.89
CA LEU A 12 -38.54 -15.29 -6.22
C LEU A 12 -37.11 -15.66 -5.80
N PHE A 13 -36.37 -16.22 -6.75
CA PHE A 13 -34.91 -16.24 -6.67
C PHE A 13 -34.42 -14.79 -6.67
N LEU A 14 -34.18 -14.23 -5.49
CA LEU A 14 -33.32 -13.10 -5.35
C LEU A 14 -31.94 -13.55 -5.81
N SER A 15 -31.65 -13.33 -7.08
CA SER A 15 -30.30 -13.31 -7.61
C SER A 15 -29.58 -12.17 -6.89
N SER A 16 -28.91 -12.50 -5.78
CA SER A 16 -27.88 -11.67 -5.18
C SER A 16 -26.82 -11.50 -6.24
N SER A 17 -26.90 -10.39 -6.97
CA SER A 17 -25.82 -9.91 -7.82
C SER A 17 -24.62 -9.73 -6.91
N LEU A 18 -23.73 -10.71 -6.89
CA LEU A 18 -22.36 -10.54 -6.46
C LEU A 18 -21.80 -9.42 -7.34
N PHE A 19 -21.94 -8.21 -6.87
CA PHE A 19 -21.10 -7.10 -7.34
C PHE A 19 -19.67 -7.48 -6.94
N GLY A 20 -19.02 -8.25 -7.79
CA GLY A 20 -17.58 -8.35 -7.78
C GLY A 20 -17.05 -6.93 -7.89
N GLN A 21 -16.55 -6.39 -6.80
CA GLN A 21 -15.76 -5.17 -6.83
C GLN A 21 -14.53 -5.50 -7.66
N SER A 22 -14.60 -5.29 -8.97
CA SER A 22 -13.46 -5.31 -9.88
C SER A 22 -12.65 -4.02 -9.72
N GLY A 23 -12.40 -3.63 -8.48
CA GLY A 23 -11.53 -2.53 -8.12
C GLY A 23 -10.13 -3.05 -7.80
N LYS A 24 -9.12 -2.26 -8.10
CA LYS A 24 -7.76 -2.51 -7.62
C LYS A 24 -7.78 -2.68 -6.09
N PRO A 25 -6.97 -3.60 -5.52
CA PRO A 25 -6.84 -3.72 -4.07
C PRO A 25 -6.34 -2.39 -3.49
N LYS A 26 -6.80 -2.05 -2.29
CA LYS A 26 -6.37 -0.83 -1.61
C LYS A 26 -4.94 -0.99 -1.08
N ALA A 27 -4.19 0.10 -1.08
CA ALA A 27 -2.86 0.16 -0.47
C ALA A 27 -2.63 1.51 0.22
N ILE A 28 -1.80 1.48 1.27
CA ILE A 28 -1.24 2.66 1.91
C ILE A 28 0.24 2.80 1.56
N ILE A 29 0.71 4.04 1.49
CA ILE A 29 2.12 4.37 1.37
C ILE A 29 2.54 5.05 2.66
N ILE A 30 3.48 4.42 3.36
CA ILE A 30 4.06 4.93 4.60
C ILE A 30 5.12 5.98 4.24
N ASP A 31 5.29 6.97 5.10
CA ASP A 31 6.29 8.01 4.89
C ASP A 31 7.68 7.42 4.62
N THR A 32 8.36 7.95 3.60
CA THR A 32 9.69 7.48 3.20
C THR A 32 10.71 7.73 4.28
N GLY A 33 11.39 6.68 4.72
CA GLY A 33 12.55 6.77 5.59
C GLY A 33 13.78 7.25 4.81
N SER A 34 14.60 8.08 5.43
CA SER A 34 15.88 8.50 4.83
C SER A 34 17.01 8.54 5.84
N LEU A 35 18.18 8.07 5.44
CA LEU A 35 19.42 8.14 6.19
C LEU A 35 20.50 8.77 5.30
N GLY A 36 21.31 9.67 5.88
CA GLY A 36 22.29 10.46 5.15
C GLY A 36 21.72 11.77 4.56
N GLU A 37 22.53 12.48 3.78
CA GLU A 37 22.18 13.80 3.26
C GLU A 37 21.38 13.70 1.95
N ILE A 38 20.05 13.69 2.04
CA ILE A 38 19.18 13.73 0.89
C ILE A 38 18.27 14.96 0.92
N SER A 39 18.14 15.68 -0.18
CA SER A 39 17.26 16.84 -0.23
C SER A 39 15.79 16.42 -0.16
N LYS A 40 14.98 17.19 0.61
CA LYS A 40 13.53 17.00 0.71
C LYS A 40 12.85 16.98 -0.67
N THR A 41 13.35 17.78 -1.62
CA THR A 41 12.84 17.80 -2.99
C THR A 41 13.06 16.47 -3.69
N ARG A 42 14.23 15.84 -3.51
CA ARG A 42 14.54 14.52 -4.09
C ARG A 42 13.63 13.47 -3.49
N ILE A 43 13.46 13.43 -2.16
CA ILE A 43 12.53 12.52 -1.48
C ILE A 43 11.12 12.67 -2.08
N LYS A 44 10.59 13.89 -2.13
CA LYS A 44 9.25 14.17 -2.69
C LYS A 44 9.08 13.73 -4.15
N ILE A 45 10.12 13.83 -4.97
CA ILE A 45 10.09 13.33 -6.36
C ILE A 45 10.02 11.81 -6.40
N LEU A 46 10.76 11.13 -5.51
CA LEU A 46 10.78 9.67 -5.44
C LEU A 46 9.47 9.15 -4.85
N ASP A 47 8.90 9.79 -3.83
CA ASP A 47 7.58 9.48 -3.28
C ASP A 47 6.50 9.53 -4.35
N LYS A 48 6.47 10.62 -5.14
CA LYS A 48 5.52 10.72 -6.25
C LYS A 48 5.77 9.69 -7.35
N THR A 49 7.01 9.24 -7.52
CA THR A 49 7.33 8.17 -8.48
C THR A 49 6.82 6.82 -7.98
N LEU A 50 7.00 6.55 -6.68
CA LEU A 50 6.47 5.37 -6.00
C LEU A 50 4.93 5.33 -6.09
N GLU A 51 4.27 6.40 -5.64
CA GLU A 51 2.81 6.55 -5.68
C GLU A 51 2.26 6.31 -7.09
N SER A 52 2.80 7.04 -8.09
CA SER A 52 2.36 6.91 -9.48
C SER A 52 2.58 5.50 -10.05
N LYS A 53 3.61 4.78 -9.61
CA LYS A 53 3.85 3.42 -10.09
C LYS A 53 2.97 2.39 -9.39
N LEU A 54 2.73 2.57 -8.10
CA LEU A 54 1.82 1.72 -7.34
C LEU A 54 0.36 1.91 -7.78
N ASP A 55 -0.02 3.11 -8.22
CA ASP A 55 -1.36 3.38 -8.75
C ASP A 55 -1.70 2.55 -10.01
N ASP A 56 -0.70 2.01 -10.72
CA ASP A 56 -0.94 1.06 -11.80
C ASP A 56 -1.61 -0.24 -11.30
N TYR A 57 -1.37 -0.64 -10.04
CA TYR A 57 -1.75 -1.92 -9.45
C TYR A 57 -2.76 -1.81 -8.31
N PHE A 58 -2.74 -0.71 -7.56
CA PHE A 58 -3.50 -0.52 -6.33
C PHE A 58 -4.33 0.76 -6.36
N ALA A 59 -5.40 0.79 -5.57
CA ALA A 59 -6.12 2.01 -5.23
C ALA A 59 -5.44 2.63 -4.00
N ILE A 60 -4.62 3.65 -4.21
CA ILE A 60 -3.84 4.28 -3.13
C ILE A 60 -4.75 5.11 -2.25
N VAL A 61 -4.68 4.87 -0.93
CA VAL A 61 -5.39 5.66 0.08
C VAL A 61 -4.83 7.08 0.08
N PRO A 62 -5.68 8.13 -0.01
CA PRO A 62 -5.24 9.51 0.06
C PRO A 62 -4.45 9.80 1.34
N LYS A 63 -3.43 10.66 1.23
CA LYS A 63 -2.52 10.97 2.34
C LYS A 63 -3.26 11.53 3.56
N GLU A 64 -4.28 12.35 3.35
CA GLU A 64 -5.09 12.95 4.41
C GLU A 64 -5.79 11.86 5.25
N ILE A 65 -6.37 10.86 4.59
CA ILE A 65 -7.04 9.73 5.25
C ILE A 65 -6.02 8.84 5.98
N PHE A 66 -4.83 8.65 5.41
CA PHE A 66 -3.75 7.92 6.06
C PHE A 66 -3.27 8.64 7.34
N GLU A 67 -3.09 9.98 7.31
CA GLU A 67 -2.66 10.74 8.48
C GLU A 67 -3.72 10.73 9.60
N GLU A 68 -5.02 10.81 9.26
CA GLU A 68 -6.10 10.67 10.24
C GLU A 68 -6.06 9.29 10.93
N ALA A 69 -5.94 8.22 10.16
CA ALA A 69 -5.85 6.87 10.71
C ALA A 69 -4.58 6.65 11.53
N LYS A 70 -3.48 7.30 11.16
CA LYS A 70 -2.23 7.28 11.91
C LYS A 70 -2.38 7.95 13.27
N GLU A 71 -3.04 9.11 13.34
CA GLU A 71 -3.34 9.79 14.60
C GLU A 71 -4.24 8.92 15.48
N GLU A 72 -5.27 8.28 14.92
CA GLU A 72 -6.15 7.36 15.63
C GLU A 72 -5.37 6.15 16.20
N ALA A 73 -4.51 5.55 15.37
CA ALA A 73 -3.66 4.44 15.81
C ALA A 73 -2.73 4.82 16.97
N PHE A 74 -2.15 6.02 16.96
CA PHE A 74 -1.32 6.51 18.05
C PHE A 74 -2.12 6.78 19.35
N GLN A 75 -3.40 7.13 19.27
CA GLN A 75 -4.25 7.32 20.43
C GLN A 75 -4.70 6.00 21.06
N GLU A 76 -4.85 4.94 20.25
CA GLU A 76 -5.26 3.62 20.73
C GLU A 76 -4.11 2.78 21.28
N LEU A 77 -2.90 2.98 20.76
CA LEU A 77 -1.69 2.32 21.24
C LEU A 77 -1.02 3.21 22.29
N GLU A 78 -0.65 2.67 23.44
CA GLU A 78 0.19 3.39 24.40
C GLU A 78 1.54 3.74 23.74
N GLU A 79 2.10 4.93 24.05
CA GLU A 79 3.32 5.44 23.38
C GLU A 79 4.48 4.43 23.36
N ASP A 80 4.58 3.58 24.39
CA ASP A 80 5.62 2.56 24.53
C ASP A 80 5.36 1.29 23.69
N GLU A 81 4.14 1.08 23.20
CA GLU A 81 3.75 -0.10 22.41
C GLU A 81 3.77 0.14 20.90
N CYS A 82 3.91 1.38 20.46
CA CYS A 82 3.90 1.74 19.05
C CYS A 82 5.26 1.47 18.39
N THR A 83 5.63 0.20 18.25
CA THR A 83 6.70 -0.14 17.30
C THR A 83 6.23 0.14 15.87
N GLU A 84 7.15 0.40 14.95
CA GLU A 84 6.80 0.73 13.57
C GLU A 84 5.86 -0.31 12.92
N ASP A 85 6.14 -1.59 13.10
CA ASP A 85 5.32 -2.67 12.53
C ASP A 85 3.93 -2.72 13.17
N GLN A 86 3.80 -2.53 14.49
CA GLN A 86 2.51 -2.51 15.20
C GLN A 86 1.64 -1.33 14.78
N CYS A 87 2.23 -0.13 14.65
CA CYS A 87 1.51 1.04 14.16
C CYS A 87 1.01 0.86 12.74
N VAL A 88 1.82 0.29 11.86
CA VAL A 88 1.41 -0.01 10.47
C VAL A 88 0.25 -1.00 10.46
N MET A 89 0.32 -2.07 11.23
CA MET A 89 -0.76 -3.05 11.33
C MET A 89 -2.06 -2.41 11.86
N LYS A 90 -1.97 -1.53 12.86
CA LYS A 90 -3.14 -0.81 13.39
C LYS A 90 -3.75 0.13 12.38
N ILE A 91 -2.94 0.89 11.63
CA ILE A 91 -3.40 1.75 10.54
C ILE A 91 -4.08 0.90 9.45
N GLN A 92 -3.51 -0.24 9.07
CA GLN A 92 -4.11 -1.16 8.11
C GLN A 92 -5.49 -1.66 8.58
N GLU A 93 -5.64 -1.98 9.88
CA GLU A 93 -6.90 -2.39 10.50
C GLU A 93 -7.95 -1.27 10.43
N ILE A 94 -7.61 -0.05 10.86
CA ILE A 94 -8.50 1.12 10.85
C ILE A 94 -8.99 1.41 9.42
N LEU A 95 -8.09 1.39 8.45
CA LEU A 95 -8.40 1.69 7.06
C LEU A 95 -8.99 0.49 6.28
N GLN A 96 -9.01 -0.70 6.88
CA GLN A 96 -9.38 -1.96 6.21
C GLN A 96 -8.60 -2.15 4.89
N VAL A 97 -7.27 -2.05 4.99
CA VAL A 97 -6.32 -2.14 3.88
C VAL A 97 -5.32 -3.23 4.15
N GLU A 98 -5.15 -4.16 3.21
CA GLU A 98 -4.22 -5.29 3.37
C GLU A 98 -2.78 -4.93 2.98
N ASN A 99 -2.60 -3.97 2.07
CA ASN A 99 -1.30 -3.68 1.48
C ASN A 99 -0.70 -2.38 2.02
N ALA A 100 0.52 -2.45 2.51
CA ALA A 100 1.31 -1.29 2.94
C ALA A 100 2.67 -1.28 2.24
N PHE A 101 3.05 -0.14 1.70
CA PHE A 101 4.33 0.06 1.05
C PHE A 101 5.15 1.10 1.81
N LYS A 102 6.44 0.82 1.97
CA LYS A 102 7.41 1.75 2.56
C LYS A 102 8.66 1.80 1.69
N MET A 103 9.08 3.01 1.34
CA MET A 103 10.38 3.25 0.71
C MET A 103 11.39 3.71 1.77
N GLN A 104 12.61 3.24 1.65
CA GLN A 104 13.75 3.70 2.43
C GLN A 104 14.89 4.07 1.51
N LEU A 105 15.53 5.21 1.81
CA LEU A 105 16.66 5.76 1.07
C LEU A 105 17.84 5.88 2.01
N ILE A 106 18.97 5.27 1.66
CA ILE A 106 20.21 5.39 2.40
C ILE A 106 21.24 6.02 1.47
N MET A 107 21.80 7.17 1.88
CA MET A 107 22.84 7.85 1.14
C MET A 107 24.17 7.81 1.90
N ASP A 108 25.20 7.39 1.17
CA ASP A 108 26.60 7.49 1.59
C ASP A 108 27.38 8.26 0.52
N GLY A 109 27.64 9.53 0.80
CA GLY A 109 28.24 10.43 -0.18
C GLY A 109 27.34 10.62 -1.41
N GLN A 110 27.79 10.11 -2.57
CA GLN A 110 27.02 10.17 -3.83
C GLN A 110 26.24 8.88 -4.11
N ASP A 111 26.47 7.87 -3.32
CA ASP A 111 25.86 6.56 -3.50
C ASP A 111 24.51 6.49 -2.81
N THR A 112 23.58 5.80 -3.41
CA THR A 112 22.23 5.69 -2.89
C THR A 112 21.73 4.25 -2.97
N GLN A 113 21.33 3.70 -1.82
CA GLN A 113 20.54 2.48 -1.75
C GLN A 113 19.06 2.86 -1.66
N VAL A 114 18.25 2.22 -2.48
CA VAL A 114 16.79 2.35 -2.47
C VAL A 114 16.23 1.00 -2.13
N SER A 115 15.43 0.91 -1.07
CA SER A 115 14.67 -0.29 -0.75
C SER A 115 13.18 0.03 -0.69
N ILE A 116 12.36 -0.91 -1.14
CA ILE A 116 10.90 -0.82 -1.03
C ILE A 116 10.43 -2.09 -0.34
N THR A 117 9.72 -1.92 0.76
CA THR A 117 9.06 -2.98 1.50
C THR A 117 7.59 -2.98 1.13
N TRP A 118 7.06 -4.14 0.78
CA TRP A 118 5.64 -4.42 0.69
C TRP A 118 5.27 -5.37 1.82
N ASN A 119 4.35 -4.93 2.64
CA ASN A 119 3.76 -5.72 3.72
C ASN A 119 2.28 -5.92 3.41
N ASN A 120 1.88 -7.15 3.15
CA ASN A 120 0.50 -7.56 3.22
C ASN A 120 0.34 -8.44 4.48
N GLN A 121 -0.89 -8.67 4.92
CA GLN A 121 -1.15 -9.39 6.18
C GLN A 121 -0.55 -10.81 6.23
N GLU A 122 -0.17 -11.39 5.10
CA GLU A 122 0.34 -12.75 4.98
C GLU A 122 1.87 -12.80 4.89
N GLU A 123 2.47 -11.82 4.20
CA GLU A 123 3.91 -11.81 3.92
C GLU A 123 4.50 -10.40 3.89
N LYS A 124 5.81 -10.33 4.13
CA LYS A 124 6.62 -9.13 3.99
C LYS A 124 7.68 -9.39 2.92
N ARG A 125 7.67 -8.59 1.86
CA ARG A 125 8.66 -8.63 0.78
C ARG A 125 9.48 -7.36 0.77
N VAL A 126 10.75 -7.48 0.42
CA VAL A 126 11.66 -6.35 0.28
C VAL A 126 12.41 -6.51 -1.04
N GLU A 127 12.41 -5.47 -1.84
CA GLU A 127 13.27 -5.34 -3.01
C GLU A 127 14.17 -4.13 -2.85
N GLU A 128 15.42 -4.27 -3.20
CA GLU A 128 16.41 -3.21 -3.08
C GLU A 128 17.33 -3.13 -4.29
N ASP A 129 17.88 -1.94 -4.51
CA ASP A 129 18.88 -1.69 -5.52
C ASP A 129 19.86 -0.59 -5.05
N TYR A 130 21.05 -0.66 -5.55
CA TYR A 130 22.15 0.25 -5.18
C TYR A 130 22.65 1.00 -6.41
N CYS A 131 22.98 2.26 -6.22
CA CYS A 131 23.36 3.11 -7.33
C CYS A 131 24.47 4.08 -6.96
N GLU A 132 25.61 4.00 -7.65
CA GLU A 132 26.76 4.89 -7.46
C GLU A 132 26.58 6.19 -8.25
N GLY A 133 26.64 7.32 -7.57
CA GLY A 133 26.61 8.65 -8.19
C GLY A 133 25.31 9.00 -8.94
N CYS A 134 24.20 8.34 -8.64
CA CYS A 134 22.97 8.50 -9.39
C CYS A 134 22.28 9.84 -9.23
N LYS A 135 21.82 10.37 -10.36
CA LYS A 135 20.93 11.51 -10.40
C LYS A 135 19.49 11.07 -10.09
N THR A 136 18.64 12.01 -9.75
CA THR A 136 17.21 11.74 -9.48
C THR A 136 16.50 10.97 -10.59
N LYS A 137 16.89 11.18 -11.85
CA LYS A 137 16.31 10.48 -13.01
C LYS A 137 16.57 8.96 -12.96
N GLU A 138 17.80 8.57 -12.60
CA GLU A 138 18.18 7.15 -12.46
C GLU A 138 17.46 6.52 -11.26
N LEU A 139 17.41 7.20 -10.11
CA LEU A 139 16.71 6.73 -8.92
C LEU A 139 15.20 6.51 -9.20
N ARG A 140 14.56 7.37 -10.01
CA ARG A 140 13.16 7.15 -10.43
C ARG A 140 12.97 5.87 -11.25
N LYS A 141 13.96 5.49 -12.07
CA LYS A 141 13.89 4.21 -12.80
C LYS A 141 14.03 3.03 -11.86
N ILE A 142 14.94 3.14 -10.87
CA ILE A 142 15.13 2.13 -9.83
C ILE A 142 13.82 1.91 -9.07
N VAL A 143 13.21 2.99 -8.56
CA VAL A 143 11.92 2.89 -7.84
C VAL A 143 10.85 2.16 -8.65
N ARG A 144 10.70 2.48 -9.94
CA ARG A 144 9.74 1.79 -10.81
C ARG A 144 10.06 0.31 -10.98
N GLY A 145 11.34 0.00 -11.21
CA GLY A 145 11.80 -1.39 -11.38
C GLY A 145 11.59 -2.23 -10.12
N LEU A 146 11.84 -1.65 -8.92
CA LEU A 146 11.61 -2.32 -7.65
C LEU A 146 10.13 -2.62 -7.43
N VAL A 147 9.23 -1.67 -7.74
CA VAL A 147 7.78 -1.92 -7.67
C VAL A 147 7.37 -3.06 -8.61
N GLU A 148 7.87 -3.06 -9.85
CA GLU A 148 7.59 -4.13 -10.82
C GLU A 148 8.03 -5.51 -10.32
N LYS A 149 9.21 -5.60 -9.71
CA LYS A 149 9.70 -6.85 -9.10
C LYS A 149 8.83 -7.30 -7.93
N LEU A 150 8.46 -6.38 -7.03
CA LEU A 150 7.61 -6.68 -5.88
C LEU A 150 6.24 -7.20 -6.29
N VAL A 151 5.59 -6.53 -7.24
CA VAL A 151 4.21 -6.84 -7.65
C VAL A 151 4.17 -7.96 -8.70
N GLY A 152 5.17 -8.02 -9.59
CA GLY A 152 5.24 -8.99 -10.69
C GLY A 152 5.78 -10.37 -10.31
N GLY A 153 6.36 -10.53 -9.12
CA GLY A 153 6.96 -11.80 -8.66
C GLY A 153 5.98 -12.95 -8.35
N ASN A 154 4.71 -12.81 -8.69
CA ASN A 154 3.65 -13.80 -8.46
C ASN A 154 3.23 -14.56 -9.73
N ASN A 155 4.10 -14.68 -10.74
CA ASN A 155 3.86 -15.55 -11.91
C ASN A 155 4.71 -16.81 -11.87
#